data_0f0633a50e785bd89df843a2cc68f664
#
_entry.id   0f0633a50e785bd89df843a2cc68f664
#
_cell.length_a   1.000
_cell.length_b   1.000
_cell.length_c   1.000
_cell.angle_alpha   90.00
_cell.angle_beta   90.00
_cell.angle_gamma   90.00
#
_symmetry.space_group_name_H-M   'P 1'
#
loop_
_entity.id
_entity.type
_entity.pdbx_description
1 polymer ?
#
loop_
_entity_poly.entity_id
_entity_poly.type
_entity_poly.pdbx_seq_one_letter_code
_entity_poly.pdbx_strand_id
1 'polypeptide(L)'
;MNREQTNWIRFAIEELLPPILRDSVLFTGLARMAWGKHIDKLADFRVRAPFLTPEEYEALYTEHPRVHDETDNSQACIAEIAADLTGESICDVGCGTGFLLRTLAQRRNETPRRYVGVDFVIPEHFSDEGLEFVRAQIESLPFADGEFDTVICTHVIEHILDYRQALAELRRIARKRLIIVVPREREAIYTFNPHFNFFPYKHSFLRAIQPLEHKFKCIDIGRDIYFSEDRMVPL
;
A
#
# COMPACT_ATOMS: atom_id res chain seq x y z
N MET A 1 8.67 19.56 7.24
CA MET A 1 7.83 19.80 6.04
C MET A 1 6.52 19.11 6.32
N ASN A 2 5.36 19.75 6.12
CA ASN A 2 4.08 19.09 6.37
C ASN A 2 3.64 18.25 5.15
N ARG A 3 2.65 17.35 5.34
CA ARG A 3 2.13 16.43 4.30
C ARG A 3 1.66 17.17 3.03
N GLU A 4 1.01 18.32 3.19
CA GLU A 4 0.52 19.10 2.05
C GLU A 4 1.67 19.63 1.20
N GLN A 5 2.73 20.14 1.84
CA GLN A 5 3.92 20.63 1.13
C GLN A 5 4.64 19.52 0.38
N THR A 6 4.77 18.35 1.00
CA THR A 6 5.38 17.18 0.35
C THR A 6 4.54 16.71 -0.84
N ASN A 7 3.22 16.65 -0.69
CA ASN A 7 2.31 16.28 -1.77
C ASN A 7 2.34 17.27 -2.93
N TRP A 8 2.47 18.58 -2.66
CA TRP A 8 2.61 19.60 -3.70
C TRP A 8 3.93 19.47 -4.48
N ILE A 9 5.04 19.25 -3.77
CA ILE A 9 6.35 19.04 -4.41
C ILE A 9 6.31 17.78 -5.28
N ARG A 10 5.76 16.68 -4.76
CA ARG A 10 5.57 15.45 -5.54
C ARG A 10 4.71 15.70 -6.77
N PHE A 11 3.58 16.36 -6.61
CA PHE A 11 2.70 16.71 -7.72
C PHE A 11 3.43 17.53 -8.80
N ALA A 12 4.21 18.56 -8.39
CA ALA A 12 4.94 19.39 -9.33
C ALA A 12 6.00 18.57 -10.10
N ILE A 13 6.72 17.68 -9.43
CA ILE A 13 7.77 16.84 -10.03
C ILE A 13 7.16 15.75 -10.93
N GLU A 14 6.11 15.10 -10.49
CA GLU A 14 5.53 13.92 -11.16
C GLU A 14 4.60 14.29 -12.30
N GLU A 15 3.81 15.37 -12.17
CA GLU A 15 2.77 15.71 -13.12
C GLU A 15 3.09 16.94 -14.00
N LEU A 16 3.84 17.92 -13.48
CA LEU A 16 4.12 19.15 -14.21
C LEU A 16 5.47 19.15 -14.93
N LEU A 17 6.47 18.42 -14.40
CA LEU A 17 7.76 18.30 -15.06
C LEU A 17 7.72 17.25 -16.17
N PRO A 18 7.99 17.65 -17.44
CA PRO A 18 8.14 16.68 -18.53
C PRO A 18 9.25 15.66 -18.21
N PRO A 19 9.11 14.40 -18.63
CA PRO A 19 10.13 13.35 -18.38
C PRO A 19 11.54 13.76 -18.81
N ILE A 20 11.66 14.43 -19.95
CA ILE A 20 12.96 14.94 -20.47
C ILE A 20 13.66 15.90 -19.51
N LEU A 21 12.94 16.66 -18.73
CA LEU A 21 13.50 17.55 -17.70
C LEU A 21 13.71 16.80 -16.40
N ARG A 22 12.70 16.03 -15.94
CA ARG A 22 12.73 15.26 -14.69
C ARG A 22 13.85 14.23 -14.67
N ASP A 23 14.09 13.56 -15.81
CA ASP A 23 15.08 12.50 -15.95
C ASP A 23 16.44 13.06 -16.47
N SER A 24 16.60 14.39 -16.52
CA SER A 24 17.84 15.03 -16.98
C SER A 24 18.93 15.02 -15.91
N VAL A 25 20.19 15.06 -16.35
CA VAL A 25 21.37 15.20 -15.47
C VAL A 25 21.31 16.50 -14.65
N LEU A 26 20.72 17.57 -15.21
CA LEU A 26 20.51 18.84 -14.53
C LEU A 26 19.56 18.70 -13.35
N PHE A 27 18.41 18.08 -13.55
CA PHE A 27 17.45 17.81 -12.46
C PHE A 27 18.06 16.92 -11.38
N THR A 28 18.79 15.88 -11.78
CA THR A 28 19.52 14.99 -10.86
C THR A 28 20.51 15.79 -10.00
N GLY A 29 21.27 16.68 -10.62
CA GLY A 29 22.22 17.56 -9.90
C GLY A 29 21.53 18.45 -8.87
N LEU A 30 20.42 19.09 -9.25
CA LEU A 30 19.61 19.92 -8.35
C LEU A 30 18.98 19.10 -7.22
N ALA A 31 18.46 17.93 -7.54
CA ALA A 31 17.87 17.02 -6.56
C ALA A 31 18.93 16.54 -5.55
N ARG A 32 20.16 16.20 -6.00
CA ARG A 32 21.29 15.88 -5.12
C ARG A 32 21.69 17.03 -4.21
N MET A 33 21.66 18.26 -4.71
CA MET A 33 21.93 19.44 -3.89
C MET A 33 20.85 19.66 -2.82
N ALA A 34 19.58 19.40 -3.14
CA ALA A 34 18.46 19.63 -2.24
C ALA A 34 18.27 18.50 -1.21
N TRP A 35 18.45 17.25 -1.60
CA TRP A 35 18.16 16.06 -0.78
C TRP A 35 19.40 15.20 -0.47
N GLY A 36 20.57 15.58 -0.94
CA GLY A 36 21.82 14.89 -0.67
C GLY A 36 21.92 13.50 -1.32
N LYS A 37 22.82 12.67 -0.79
CA LYS A 37 23.09 11.32 -1.31
C LYS A 37 21.93 10.32 -1.09
N HIS A 38 20.88 10.69 -0.37
CA HIS A 38 19.71 9.81 -0.18
C HIS A 38 19.00 9.49 -1.50
N ILE A 39 19.02 10.42 -2.46
CA ILE A 39 18.45 10.21 -3.79
C ILE A 39 19.16 9.10 -4.56
N ASP A 40 20.47 8.99 -4.44
CA ASP A 40 21.25 7.94 -5.11
C ASP A 40 20.96 6.56 -4.49
N LYS A 41 20.78 6.50 -3.17
CA LYS A 41 20.39 5.26 -2.49
C LYS A 41 19.05 4.74 -2.98
N LEU A 42 18.06 5.64 -3.18
CA LEU A 42 16.72 5.26 -3.67
C LEU A 42 16.73 4.86 -5.16
N ALA A 43 17.56 5.48 -5.99
CA ALA A 43 17.73 5.07 -7.38
C ALA A 43 18.42 3.69 -7.48
N ASP A 44 19.48 3.48 -6.70
CA ASP A 44 20.23 2.23 -6.63
C ASP A 44 19.39 1.08 -6.04
N PHE A 45 18.47 1.40 -5.12
CA PHE A 45 17.58 0.45 -4.48
C PHE A 45 16.79 -0.40 -5.49
N ARG A 46 16.18 0.21 -6.51
CA ARG A 46 15.38 -0.56 -7.51
C ARG A 46 16.21 -1.55 -8.30
N VAL A 47 17.47 -1.20 -8.60
CA VAL A 47 18.39 -2.09 -9.32
C VAL A 47 18.86 -3.24 -8.42
N ARG A 48 19.03 -2.97 -7.14
CA ARG A 48 19.51 -3.96 -6.15
C ARG A 48 18.39 -4.81 -5.56
N ALA A 49 17.17 -4.33 -5.56
CA ALA A 49 16.05 -4.94 -4.88
C ALA A 49 15.84 -6.44 -5.20
N PRO A 50 15.98 -6.92 -6.45
CA PRO A 50 15.86 -8.35 -6.76
C PRO A 50 16.93 -9.24 -6.10
N PHE A 51 17.99 -8.62 -5.55
CA PHE A 51 19.14 -9.31 -4.95
C PHE A 51 19.25 -9.06 -3.44
N LEU A 52 18.33 -8.28 -2.86
CA LEU A 52 18.31 -8.04 -1.42
C LEU A 52 17.83 -9.27 -0.67
N THR A 53 18.48 -9.58 0.45
CA THR A 53 17.93 -10.57 1.37
C THR A 53 16.70 -10.01 2.10
N PRO A 54 15.84 -10.87 2.70
CA PRO A 54 14.71 -10.40 3.49
C PRO A 54 15.13 -9.43 4.60
N GLU A 55 16.28 -9.69 5.25
CA GLU A 55 16.81 -8.86 6.33
C GLU A 55 17.28 -7.49 5.82
N GLU A 56 17.94 -7.43 4.66
CA GLU A 56 18.33 -6.17 4.03
C GLU A 56 17.10 -5.36 3.58
N TYR A 57 16.05 -6.05 3.11
CA TYR A 57 14.79 -5.43 2.74
C TYR A 57 14.07 -4.85 3.98
N GLU A 58 14.00 -5.61 5.07
CA GLU A 58 13.44 -5.15 6.34
C GLU A 58 14.21 -3.95 6.90
N ALA A 59 15.55 -3.98 6.85
CA ALA A 59 16.40 -2.89 7.30
C ALA A 59 16.13 -1.58 6.54
N LEU A 60 15.86 -1.64 5.24
CA LEU A 60 15.50 -0.46 4.45
C LEU A 60 14.23 0.24 4.96
N TYR A 61 13.22 -0.53 5.37
CA TYR A 61 11.97 0.03 5.89
C TYR A 61 12.10 0.52 7.33
N THR A 62 12.97 -0.10 8.14
CA THR A 62 13.23 0.35 9.51
C THR A 62 14.15 1.56 9.56
N GLU A 63 15.11 1.68 8.65
CA GLU A 63 16.03 2.83 8.54
C GLU A 63 15.38 4.07 7.92
N HIS A 64 14.30 3.90 7.16
CA HIS A 64 13.52 4.99 6.60
C HIS A 64 12.20 5.13 7.36
N PRO A 65 12.22 5.80 8.51
CA PRO A 65 11.03 5.96 9.34
C PRO A 65 9.92 6.61 8.54
N ARG A 66 8.71 6.11 8.72
CA ARG A 66 7.50 6.69 8.13
C ARG A 66 7.44 8.17 8.47
N VAL A 67 7.08 8.97 7.48
CA VAL A 67 6.93 10.43 7.66
C VAL A 67 5.75 10.75 8.58
N HIS A 68 4.83 9.78 8.78
CA HIS A 68 3.61 9.93 9.59
C HIS A 68 3.30 8.65 10.38
N ASP A 69 2.79 8.83 11.60
CA ASP A 69 2.23 7.74 12.42
C ASP A 69 0.80 7.35 11.99
N GLU A 70 0.21 8.09 11.04
CA GLU A 70 -1.12 7.88 10.48
C GLU A 70 -1.07 6.95 9.25
N THR A 71 -1.99 7.12 8.34
CA THR A 71 -2.11 6.35 7.10
C THR A 71 -1.87 7.24 5.87
N ASP A 72 -1.39 6.65 4.79
CA ASP A 72 -1.29 7.32 3.48
C ASP A 72 -2.65 7.51 2.80
N ASN A 73 -3.69 6.83 3.29
CA ASN A 73 -5.05 6.98 2.78
C ASN A 73 -5.64 8.37 3.08
N SER A 74 -6.26 9.00 2.10
CA SER A 74 -7.05 10.21 2.30
C SER A 74 -8.34 9.90 3.08
N GLN A 75 -8.95 10.92 3.71
CA GLN A 75 -10.23 10.75 4.41
C GLN A 75 -11.34 10.25 3.48
N ALA A 76 -11.32 10.64 2.20
CA ALA A 76 -12.25 10.15 1.20
C ALA A 76 -12.01 8.66 0.90
N CYS A 77 -10.75 8.24 0.83
CA CYS A 77 -10.40 6.83 0.65
C CYS A 77 -10.83 5.98 1.85
N ILE A 78 -10.58 6.46 3.08
CA ILE A 78 -11.03 5.79 4.31
C ILE A 78 -12.56 5.66 4.35
N ALA A 79 -13.29 6.69 3.93
CA ALA A 79 -14.75 6.66 3.86
C ALA A 79 -15.25 5.61 2.85
N GLU A 80 -14.59 5.50 1.71
CA GLU A 80 -14.89 4.52 0.67
C GLU A 80 -14.61 3.09 1.15
N ILE A 81 -13.46 2.86 1.78
CA ILE A 81 -13.12 1.57 2.41
C ILE A 81 -14.20 1.20 3.44
N ALA A 82 -14.58 2.14 4.34
CA ALA A 82 -15.59 1.89 5.36
C ALA A 82 -16.96 1.54 4.77
N ALA A 83 -17.34 2.16 3.64
CA ALA A 83 -18.59 1.89 2.95
C ALA A 83 -18.61 0.51 2.26
N ASP A 84 -17.45 0.05 1.79
CA ASP A 84 -17.30 -1.22 1.09
C ASP A 84 -17.02 -2.42 2.03
N LEU A 85 -16.85 -2.21 3.35
CA LEU A 85 -16.66 -3.31 4.29
C LEU A 85 -17.87 -4.23 4.33
N THR A 86 -17.63 -5.53 4.28
CA THR A 86 -18.67 -6.57 4.38
C THR A 86 -18.27 -7.63 5.39
N GLY A 87 -19.25 -8.25 6.05
CA GLY A 87 -19.04 -9.32 7.03
C GLY A 87 -18.52 -8.85 8.39
N GLU A 88 -18.01 -9.79 9.18
CA GLU A 88 -17.64 -9.59 10.59
C GLU A 88 -16.14 -9.72 10.88
N SER A 89 -15.37 -10.29 9.95
CA SER A 89 -13.90 -10.44 10.07
C SER A 89 -13.18 -9.62 9.00
N ILE A 90 -12.27 -8.76 9.44
CA ILE A 90 -11.54 -7.81 8.59
C ILE A 90 -10.06 -7.97 8.83
N CYS A 91 -9.30 -8.12 7.74
CA CYS A 91 -7.85 -8.16 7.76
C CYS A 91 -7.29 -6.99 6.95
N ASP A 92 -6.36 -6.24 7.56
CA ASP A 92 -5.58 -5.17 6.89
C ASP A 92 -4.15 -5.65 6.72
N VAL A 93 -3.76 -5.94 5.50
CA VAL A 93 -2.42 -6.45 5.16
C VAL A 93 -1.52 -5.29 4.74
N GLY A 94 -0.40 -5.13 5.43
CA GLY A 94 0.43 -3.92 5.40
C GLY A 94 -0.15 -2.84 6.29
N CYS A 95 -0.68 -3.22 7.46
CA CYS A 95 -1.41 -2.33 8.37
C CYS A 95 -0.55 -1.24 9.01
N GLY A 96 0.76 -1.37 8.96
CA GLY A 96 1.69 -0.43 9.57
C GLY A 96 1.44 -0.21 11.05
N THR A 97 1.08 1.02 11.41
CA THR A 97 0.74 1.38 12.80
C THR A 97 -0.66 0.95 13.24
N GLY A 98 -1.44 0.30 12.38
CA GLY A 98 -2.83 -0.08 12.65
C GLY A 98 -3.82 1.12 12.65
N PHE A 99 -3.39 2.29 12.19
CA PHE A 99 -4.23 3.50 12.19
C PHE A 99 -5.53 3.30 11.41
N LEU A 100 -5.45 2.68 10.22
CA LEU A 100 -6.63 2.40 9.40
C LEU A 100 -7.61 1.48 10.14
N LEU A 101 -7.13 0.37 10.69
CA LEU A 101 -7.97 -0.56 11.46
C LEU A 101 -8.65 0.10 12.65
N ARG A 102 -7.91 0.90 13.45
CA ARG A 102 -8.50 1.67 14.57
C ARG A 102 -9.59 2.60 14.08
N THR A 103 -9.33 3.32 13.01
CA THR A 103 -10.30 4.26 12.42
C THR A 103 -11.55 3.54 11.94
N LEU A 104 -11.41 2.38 11.30
CA LEU A 104 -12.54 1.57 10.84
C LEU A 104 -13.33 0.95 12.00
N ALA A 105 -12.65 0.46 13.04
CA ALA A 105 -13.27 -0.08 14.22
C ALA A 105 -14.11 0.96 14.97
N GLN A 106 -13.60 2.20 15.11
CA GLN A 106 -14.30 3.30 15.78
C GLN A 106 -15.51 3.82 15.01
N ARG A 107 -15.51 3.74 13.68
CA ARG A 107 -16.61 4.24 12.83
C ARG A 107 -17.86 3.38 12.85
N ARG A 108 -17.78 2.14 13.33
CA ARG A 108 -18.91 1.20 13.33
C ARG A 108 -19.43 0.95 14.75
N ASN A 109 -20.66 1.38 15.00
CA ASN A 109 -21.40 1.16 16.25
C ASN A 109 -22.06 -0.23 16.34
N GLU A 110 -21.83 -1.13 15.37
CA GLU A 110 -22.57 -2.39 15.24
C GLU A 110 -21.63 -3.59 15.28
N THR A 111 -22.02 -4.62 16.04
CA THR A 111 -21.48 -5.98 16.19
C THR A 111 -19.97 -6.10 16.40
N PRO A 112 -19.51 -6.84 17.40
CA PRO A 112 -18.08 -7.11 17.58
C PRO A 112 -17.52 -7.74 16.33
N ARG A 113 -16.59 -7.03 15.65
CA ARG A 113 -15.88 -7.51 14.49
C ARG A 113 -14.49 -7.95 14.90
N ARG A 114 -14.03 -9.02 14.29
CA ARG A 114 -12.64 -9.39 14.39
C ARG A 114 -11.83 -8.50 13.44
N TYR A 115 -10.90 -7.75 13.97
CA TYR A 115 -9.97 -6.92 13.22
C TYR A 115 -8.54 -7.45 13.38
N VAL A 116 -7.90 -7.79 12.28
CA VAL A 116 -6.53 -8.32 12.25
C VAL A 116 -5.66 -7.42 11.37
N GLY A 117 -4.59 -6.89 11.93
CA GLY A 117 -3.55 -6.19 11.20
C GLY A 117 -2.38 -7.11 10.93
N VAL A 118 -1.88 -7.11 9.70
CA VAL A 118 -0.69 -7.86 9.29
C VAL A 118 0.35 -6.89 8.76
N ASP A 119 1.57 -7.01 9.25
CA ASP A 119 2.71 -6.29 8.68
C ASP A 119 3.99 -7.13 8.89
N PHE A 120 5.01 -6.91 8.07
CA PHE A 120 6.29 -7.59 8.27
C PHE A 120 7.13 -6.93 9.37
N VAL A 121 6.84 -5.66 9.72
CA VAL A 121 7.42 -4.92 10.85
C VAL A 121 6.33 -4.53 11.82
N ILE A 122 6.17 -5.29 12.89
CA ILE A 122 5.26 -4.96 14.00
C ILE A 122 6.11 -4.66 15.23
N PRO A 123 5.96 -3.48 15.87
CA PRO A 123 6.64 -3.15 17.10
C PRO A 123 6.27 -4.14 18.23
N GLU A 124 7.25 -4.58 19.04
CA GLU A 124 7.07 -5.59 20.10
C GLU A 124 6.01 -5.23 21.16
N HIS A 125 5.68 -3.95 21.32
CA HIS A 125 4.72 -3.45 22.30
C HIS A 125 3.40 -2.98 21.68
N PHE A 126 3.11 -3.41 20.45
CA PHE A 126 1.93 -3.00 19.75
C PHE A 126 0.74 -3.85 20.20
N SER A 127 0.00 -3.34 21.18
CA SER A 127 -1.26 -3.94 21.63
C SER A 127 -2.34 -2.85 21.64
N ASP A 128 -3.51 -3.18 21.10
CA ASP A 128 -4.66 -2.31 21.11
C ASP A 128 -5.90 -3.14 21.46
N GLU A 129 -6.73 -2.66 22.38
CA GLU A 129 -7.91 -3.43 22.81
C GLU A 129 -8.85 -3.70 21.62
N GLY A 130 -9.08 -4.97 21.32
CA GLY A 130 -9.97 -5.42 20.25
C GLY A 130 -9.35 -5.52 18.87
N LEU A 131 -8.03 -5.28 18.73
CA LEU A 131 -7.30 -5.51 17.49
C LEU A 131 -6.24 -6.60 17.69
N GLU A 132 -6.14 -7.50 16.72
CA GLU A 132 -5.09 -8.52 16.66
C GLU A 132 -3.99 -8.06 15.69
N PHE A 133 -2.72 -8.30 16.02
CA PHE A 133 -1.60 -8.01 15.12
C PHE A 133 -0.75 -9.25 14.89
N VAL A 134 -0.44 -9.52 13.62
CA VAL A 134 0.32 -10.69 13.19
C VAL A 134 1.50 -10.24 12.33
N ARG A 135 2.72 -10.63 12.73
CA ARG A 135 3.90 -10.41 11.90
C ARG A 135 3.98 -11.47 10.81
N ALA A 136 3.86 -11.05 9.54
CA ALA A 136 3.99 -11.94 8.39
C ALA A 136 4.38 -11.17 7.12
N GLN A 137 4.93 -11.88 6.15
CA GLN A 137 5.14 -11.38 4.80
C GLN A 137 3.88 -11.60 3.97
N ILE A 138 3.54 -10.63 3.12
CA ILE A 138 2.32 -10.66 2.31
C ILE A 138 2.29 -11.83 1.31
N GLU A 139 3.46 -12.30 0.89
CA GLU A 139 3.60 -13.44 -0.03
C GLU A 139 3.34 -14.81 0.62
N SER A 140 3.21 -14.85 1.97
CA SER A 140 2.96 -16.09 2.72
C SER A 140 2.22 -15.77 4.03
N LEU A 141 0.91 -15.61 3.93
CA LEU A 141 0.05 -15.23 5.05
C LEU A 141 -0.35 -16.46 5.88
N PRO A 142 -0.21 -16.42 7.24
CA PRO A 142 -0.46 -17.57 8.12
C PRO A 142 -1.95 -17.76 8.44
N PHE A 143 -2.81 -17.69 7.44
CA PHE A 143 -4.26 -17.79 7.57
C PHE A 143 -4.83 -18.84 6.64
N ALA A 144 -5.99 -19.38 7.00
CA ALA A 144 -6.73 -20.32 6.16
C ALA A 144 -7.37 -19.62 4.94
N ASP A 145 -7.73 -20.41 3.93
CA ASP A 145 -8.46 -19.93 2.77
C ASP A 145 -9.82 -19.36 3.21
N GLY A 146 -10.14 -18.15 2.76
CA GLY A 146 -11.38 -17.47 3.09
C GLY A 146 -11.58 -17.18 4.58
N GLU A 147 -10.50 -16.99 5.33
CA GLU A 147 -10.59 -16.74 6.79
C GLU A 147 -11.27 -15.40 7.10
N PHE A 148 -11.08 -14.39 6.25
CA PHE A 148 -11.61 -13.05 6.49
C PHE A 148 -12.71 -12.68 5.50
N ASP A 149 -13.79 -12.09 6.01
CA ASP A 149 -14.88 -11.59 5.18
C ASP A 149 -14.41 -10.47 4.25
N THR A 150 -13.65 -9.53 4.77
CA THR A 150 -13.02 -8.46 4.00
C THR A 150 -11.52 -8.44 4.24
N VAL A 151 -10.74 -8.41 3.16
CA VAL A 151 -9.30 -8.18 3.18
C VAL A 151 -9.01 -6.81 2.57
N ILE A 152 -8.20 -6.03 3.25
CA ILE A 152 -7.77 -4.68 2.83
C ILE A 152 -6.26 -4.72 2.62
N CYS A 153 -5.78 -4.05 1.57
CA CYS A 153 -4.36 -3.88 1.32
C CYS A 153 -4.15 -2.49 0.70
N THR A 154 -3.60 -1.56 1.46
CA THR A 154 -3.48 -0.17 1.02
C THR A 154 -2.03 0.31 1.08
N HIS A 155 -1.54 0.86 -0.03
CA HIS A 155 -0.17 1.38 -0.16
C HIS A 155 0.90 0.33 0.18
N VAL A 156 0.74 -0.88 -0.36
CA VAL A 156 1.65 -2.02 -0.16
C VAL A 156 2.13 -2.62 -1.48
N ILE A 157 1.22 -2.88 -2.41
CA ILE A 157 1.52 -3.60 -3.67
C ILE A 157 2.62 -2.92 -4.50
N GLU A 158 2.71 -1.60 -4.43
CA GLU A 158 3.77 -0.83 -5.09
C GLU A 158 5.17 -1.12 -4.55
N HIS A 159 5.26 -1.63 -3.34
CA HIS A 159 6.52 -1.97 -2.67
C HIS A 159 6.92 -3.44 -2.84
N ILE A 160 6.04 -4.31 -3.34
CA ILE A 160 6.26 -5.75 -3.37
C ILE A 160 6.85 -6.20 -4.70
N LEU A 161 7.97 -6.91 -4.67
CA LEU A 161 8.62 -7.43 -5.88
C LEU A 161 7.75 -8.48 -6.56
N ASP A 162 7.32 -9.51 -5.83
CA ASP A 162 6.37 -10.51 -6.33
C ASP A 162 4.93 -10.16 -5.92
N TYR A 163 4.45 -9.03 -6.45
CA TYR A 163 3.07 -8.60 -6.17
C TYR A 163 2.01 -9.60 -6.66
N ARG A 164 2.35 -10.50 -7.58
CA ARG A 164 1.43 -11.53 -8.07
C ARG A 164 1.19 -12.59 -7.01
N GLN A 165 2.25 -13.04 -6.34
CA GLN A 165 2.14 -13.95 -5.20
C GLN A 165 1.39 -13.28 -4.05
N ALA A 166 1.72 -12.03 -3.74
CA ALA A 166 1.00 -11.23 -2.75
C ALA A 166 -0.51 -11.13 -3.07
N LEU A 167 -0.86 -10.85 -4.32
CA LEU A 167 -2.25 -10.79 -4.76
C LEU A 167 -2.96 -12.14 -4.65
N ALA A 168 -2.26 -13.25 -4.95
CA ALA A 168 -2.81 -14.60 -4.78
C ALA A 168 -3.12 -14.90 -3.31
N GLU A 169 -2.24 -14.52 -2.38
CA GLU A 169 -2.44 -14.67 -0.94
C GLU A 169 -3.58 -13.78 -0.41
N LEU A 170 -3.64 -12.51 -0.81
CA LEU A 170 -4.75 -11.62 -0.47
C LEU A 170 -6.09 -12.20 -0.91
N ARG A 171 -6.14 -12.71 -2.13
CA ARG A 171 -7.33 -13.38 -2.67
C ARG A 171 -7.63 -14.68 -1.94
N ARG A 172 -6.63 -15.47 -1.58
CA ARG A 172 -6.79 -16.74 -0.88
C ARG A 172 -7.49 -16.56 0.47
N ILE A 173 -7.05 -15.58 1.26
CA ILE A 173 -7.60 -15.35 2.61
C ILE A 173 -8.91 -14.54 2.61
N ALA A 174 -9.26 -13.87 1.49
CA ALA A 174 -10.50 -13.11 1.36
C ALA A 174 -11.69 -14.03 1.03
N ARG A 175 -12.73 -14.01 1.85
CA ARG A 175 -13.96 -14.80 1.66
C ARG A 175 -15.02 -14.09 0.83
N LYS A 176 -15.26 -12.78 1.09
CA LYS A 176 -16.35 -12.03 0.46
C LYS A 176 -15.84 -10.86 -0.37
N ARG A 177 -14.83 -10.13 0.12
CA ARG A 177 -14.35 -8.91 -0.53
C ARG A 177 -12.86 -8.71 -0.36
N LEU A 178 -12.22 -8.30 -1.44
CA LEU A 178 -10.86 -7.79 -1.45
C LEU A 178 -10.89 -6.30 -1.82
N ILE A 179 -10.22 -5.44 -1.04
CA ILE A 179 -10.05 -4.02 -1.28
C ILE A 179 -8.56 -3.73 -1.43
N ILE A 180 -8.18 -3.07 -2.52
CA ILE A 180 -6.80 -2.66 -2.77
C ILE A 180 -6.78 -1.16 -3.07
N VAL A 181 -5.84 -0.44 -2.48
CA VAL A 181 -5.57 0.96 -2.78
C VAL A 181 -4.08 1.11 -3.12
N VAL A 182 -3.80 1.74 -4.24
CA VAL A 182 -2.42 2.04 -4.67
C VAL A 182 -2.31 3.50 -5.11
N PRO A 183 -1.13 4.13 -4.95
CA PRO A 183 -0.94 5.48 -5.47
C PRO A 183 -1.00 5.49 -7.00
N ARG A 184 -1.65 6.51 -7.55
CA ARG A 184 -1.59 6.80 -8.98
C ARG A 184 -0.29 7.52 -9.28
N GLU A 185 0.72 6.76 -9.63
CA GLU A 185 2.07 7.26 -9.79
C GLU A 185 2.69 6.78 -11.11
N ARG A 186 3.48 7.66 -11.74
CA ARG A 186 4.26 7.35 -12.94
C ARG A 186 5.67 6.99 -12.56
N GLU A 187 6.23 6.00 -13.23
CA GLU A 187 7.64 5.66 -13.06
C GLU A 187 8.55 6.84 -13.41
N ALA A 188 9.57 7.04 -12.61
CA ALA A 188 10.63 8.03 -12.81
C ALA A 188 11.98 7.41 -12.44
N ILE A 189 13.07 7.92 -13.01
CA ILE A 189 14.43 7.47 -12.65
C ILE A 189 14.65 7.69 -11.15
N TYR A 190 14.23 8.84 -10.65
CA TYR A 190 14.32 9.19 -9.23
C TYR A 190 12.93 9.21 -8.61
N THR A 191 12.78 8.49 -7.52
CA THR A 191 11.58 8.51 -6.68
C THR A 191 11.97 8.78 -5.24
N PHE A 192 11.04 9.35 -4.48
CA PHE A 192 11.21 9.59 -3.04
C PHE A 192 10.74 8.41 -2.19
N ASN A 193 10.10 7.42 -2.83
CA ASN A 193 9.56 6.24 -2.17
C ASN A 193 10.20 4.98 -2.78
N PRO A 194 10.38 3.91 -2.00
CA PRO A 194 10.91 2.64 -2.47
C PRO A 194 9.84 1.84 -3.24
N HIS A 195 9.26 2.44 -4.28
CA HIS A 195 8.27 1.78 -5.13
C HIS A 195 8.94 1.01 -6.27
N PHE A 196 8.45 -0.20 -6.52
CA PHE A 196 8.83 -1.06 -7.65
C PHE A 196 7.75 -1.08 -8.72
N ASN A 197 6.48 -1.02 -8.31
CA ASN A 197 5.34 -1.09 -9.20
C ASN A 197 4.67 0.27 -9.30
N PHE A 198 4.42 0.71 -10.52
CA PHE A 198 3.86 2.02 -10.83
C PHE A 198 2.55 1.86 -11.60
N PHE A 199 1.51 2.52 -11.10
CA PHE A 199 0.16 2.45 -11.67
C PHE A 199 -0.33 3.85 -12.06
N PRO A 200 0.11 4.37 -13.23
CA PRO A 200 -0.25 5.73 -13.65
C PRO A 200 -1.73 5.88 -14.01
N TYR A 201 -2.39 4.76 -14.32
CA TYR A 201 -3.78 4.73 -14.78
C TYR A 201 -4.53 3.51 -14.28
N LYS A 202 -5.85 3.62 -14.11
CA LYS A 202 -6.70 2.47 -13.75
C LYS A 202 -6.52 1.27 -14.68
N HIS A 203 -6.43 1.50 -15.98
CA HIS A 203 -6.25 0.40 -16.93
C HIS A 203 -4.91 -0.33 -16.80
N SER A 204 -3.82 0.38 -16.43
CA SER A 204 -2.54 -0.28 -16.15
C SER A 204 -2.61 -1.11 -14.86
N PHE A 205 -3.26 -0.59 -13.83
CA PHE A 205 -3.52 -1.31 -12.60
C PHE A 205 -4.42 -2.53 -12.84
N LEU A 206 -5.57 -2.39 -13.51
CA LEU A 206 -6.47 -3.51 -13.81
C LEU A 206 -5.79 -4.61 -14.62
N ARG A 207 -4.93 -4.24 -15.58
CA ARG A 207 -4.14 -5.22 -16.34
C ARG A 207 -3.12 -5.96 -15.45
N ALA A 208 -2.55 -5.29 -14.46
CA ALA A 208 -1.58 -5.88 -13.53
C ALA A 208 -2.25 -6.87 -12.56
N ILE A 209 -3.37 -6.48 -11.94
CA ILE A 209 -4.05 -7.29 -10.94
C ILE A 209 -4.98 -8.35 -11.54
N GLN A 210 -5.42 -8.21 -12.79
CA GLN A 210 -6.30 -9.14 -13.49
C GLN A 210 -7.52 -9.51 -12.63
N PRO A 211 -8.57 -8.64 -12.56
CA PRO A 211 -9.76 -8.93 -11.77
C PRO A 211 -10.34 -10.31 -12.10
N LEU A 212 -10.77 -11.04 -11.08
CA LEU A 212 -11.27 -12.43 -11.26
C LEU A 212 -12.62 -12.48 -11.95
N GLU A 213 -13.46 -11.46 -11.76
CA GLU A 213 -14.78 -11.35 -12.33
C GLU A 213 -15.03 -9.95 -12.91
N HIS A 214 -16.07 -9.82 -13.74
CA HIS A 214 -16.49 -8.52 -14.26
C HIS A 214 -17.13 -7.61 -13.20
N LYS A 215 -17.45 -8.14 -12.01
CA LYS A 215 -18.02 -7.39 -10.88
C LYS A 215 -16.91 -6.87 -9.98
N PHE A 216 -16.35 -5.75 -10.37
CA PHE A 216 -15.38 -5.02 -9.55
C PHE A 216 -15.68 -3.51 -9.62
N LYS A 217 -15.18 -2.78 -8.64
CA LYS A 217 -15.16 -1.33 -8.60
C LYS A 217 -13.72 -0.86 -8.75
N CYS A 218 -13.47 0.07 -9.67
CA CYS A 218 -12.16 0.68 -9.84
C CYS A 218 -12.34 2.17 -10.13
N ILE A 219 -12.01 3.01 -9.15
CA ILE A 219 -12.23 4.46 -9.20
C ILE A 219 -10.96 5.21 -8.78
N ASP A 220 -10.82 6.45 -9.26
CA ASP A 220 -9.81 7.36 -8.74
C ASP A 220 -10.37 8.09 -7.52
N ILE A 221 -9.62 8.11 -6.41
CA ILE A 221 -9.92 8.89 -5.22
C ILE A 221 -8.71 9.78 -4.93
N GLY A 222 -8.80 11.04 -5.33
CA GLY A 222 -7.66 11.95 -5.25
C GLY A 222 -6.49 11.47 -6.12
N ARG A 223 -5.38 11.11 -5.48
CA ARG A 223 -4.18 10.59 -6.15
C ARG A 223 -4.06 9.06 -6.05
N ASP A 224 -5.10 8.38 -5.58
CA ASP A 224 -5.08 6.94 -5.40
C ASP A 224 -6.01 6.26 -6.41
N ILE A 225 -5.69 5.03 -6.75
CA ILE A 225 -6.58 4.09 -7.43
C ILE A 225 -7.15 3.18 -6.36
N TYR A 226 -8.45 3.30 -6.14
CA TYR A 226 -9.23 2.42 -5.29
C TYR A 226 -9.81 1.28 -6.13
N PHE A 227 -9.67 0.07 -5.62
CA PHE A 227 -10.23 -1.13 -6.24
C PHE A 227 -10.91 -2.00 -5.19
N SER A 228 -12.09 -2.54 -5.54
CA SER A 228 -12.69 -3.63 -4.78
C SER A 228 -13.29 -4.69 -5.71
N GLU A 229 -13.11 -5.95 -5.36
CA GLU A 229 -13.72 -7.09 -6.04
C GLU A 229 -14.45 -7.99 -5.04
N ASP A 230 -15.61 -8.50 -5.46
CA ASP A 230 -16.34 -9.52 -4.70
C ASP A 230 -15.68 -10.88 -4.89
N ARG A 231 -15.56 -11.62 -3.78
CA ARG A 231 -15.07 -12.98 -3.77
C ARG A 231 -16.23 -13.93 -3.53
N MET A 232 -16.48 -14.82 -4.46
CA MET A 232 -17.39 -15.94 -4.26
C MET A 232 -16.56 -17.20 -3.98
N VAL A 233 -16.10 -17.36 -2.74
CA VAL A 233 -15.57 -18.65 -2.31
C VAL A 233 -16.78 -19.50 -1.94
N PRO A 234 -17.02 -20.65 -2.60
CA PRO A 234 -18.06 -21.57 -2.16
C PRO A 234 -17.80 -21.98 -0.69
N LEU A 235 -18.87 -22.03 0.10
CA LEU A 235 -18.86 -22.55 1.47
C LEU A 235 -18.50 -24.03 1.49
#